data_57253c03ba683a4bbd1714a60c11541e
#
_entry.id   57253c03ba683a4bbd1714a60c11541e
#
_cell.length_a   1.000
_cell.length_b   1.000
_cell.length_c   1.000
_cell.angle_alpha   90.00
_cell.angle_beta   90.00
_cell.angle_gamma   90.00
#
_symmetry.space_group_name_H-M   'P 1'
#
loop_
_entity.id
_entity.type
_entity.pdbx_description
1 polymer ?
#
loop_
_entity_poly.entity_id
_entity_poly.type
_entity_poly.pdbx_seq_one_letter_code
_entity_poly.pdbx_strand_id
1 'polypeptide(L)'
;CATLGGFIAHRGTGVLSTKYGKIEDMIMSMEVVTPTGDIINTLPVPRHASGPDLTQMFCGSEGTLGVVTKATMKIHPIPAARKFHAFLFEDMHGAMVAGAKLMTSRLQPCVIRLYDNAETAKLIKRVLGIERNGAYLVFGFDGEEAIVDLQMKKAVEICKETAIEDLGTDMGQAWWDHRYKFFYPPYMFQLPQAFGTLDTVATFANIENVYWGMKNAVKEQFPQATFIGHFSHWYDWGCMLYARFIIDEPPKDPSEAIALYNRIWDM
;
A
#
# COMPACT_ATOMS: atom_id res chain seq x y z
N CYS A 1 5.65 3.03 15.91
CA CYS A 1 4.49 3.47 16.72
C CYS A 1 4.12 4.89 16.30
N ALA A 2 2.91 5.06 15.74
CA ALA A 2 2.36 6.37 15.41
C ALA A 2 1.35 6.81 16.48
N THR A 3 1.28 8.11 16.75
CA THR A 3 0.16 8.68 17.50
C THR A 3 -1.05 8.83 16.58
N LEU A 4 -2.27 8.81 17.14
CA LEU A 4 -3.48 8.98 16.34
C LEU A 4 -3.50 10.35 15.62
N GLY A 5 -3.17 11.43 16.34
CA GLY A 5 -3.10 12.77 15.74
C GLY A 5 -2.07 12.87 14.62
N GLY A 6 -0.87 12.28 14.80
CA GLY A 6 0.15 12.22 13.76
C GLY A 6 -0.29 11.39 12.55
N PHE A 7 -1.00 10.27 12.77
CA PHE A 7 -1.54 9.44 11.70
C PHE A 7 -2.61 10.16 10.87
N ILE A 8 -3.46 10.97 11.54
CA ILE A 8 -4.44 11.84 10.88
C ILE A 8 -3.73 12.96 10.10
N ALA A 9 -2.78 13.64 10.73
CA ALA A 9 -2.06 14.75 10.12
C ALA A 9 -1.26 14.31 8.88
N HIS A 10 -0.71 13.10 8.89
CA HIS A 10 0.02 12.54 7.76
C HIS A 10 -0.89 11.90 6.68
N ARG A 11 -2.19 11.77 6.91
CA ARG A 11 -3.13 11.05 6.03
C ARG A 11 -2.77 9.58 5.84
N GLY A 12 -2.39 8.93 6.92
CA GLY A 12 -1.83 7.58 6.94
C GLY A 12 -2.76 6.50 6.39
N THR A 13 -2.15 5.42 5.90
CA THR A 13 -2.84 4.30 5.29
C THR A 13 -2.39 2.98 5.90
N GLY A 14 -3.33 2.15 6.31
CA GLY A 14 -3.07 0.82 6.89
C GLY A 14 -3.16 -0.31 5.87
N VAL A 15 -2.65 -1.48 6.24
CA VAL A 15 -2.63 -2.68 5.37
C VAL A 15 -4.03 -3.12 4.93
N LEU A 16 -5.04 -2.89 5.77
CA LEU A 16 -6.43 -3.29 5.51
C LEU A 16 -7.29 -2.17 4.88
N SER A 17 -6.67 -1.13 4.36
CA SER A 17 -7.38 0.04 3.81
C SER A 17 -8.25 -0.26 2.60
N THR A 18 -7.98 -1.33 1.87
CA THR A 18 -8.81 -1.76 0.73
C THR A 18 -10.27 -1.97 1.14
N LYS A 19 -10.52 -2.48 2.34
CA LYS A 19 -11.89 -2.67 2.87
C LYS A 19 -12.32 -1.57 3.83
N TYR A 20 -11.42 -1.18 4.73
CA TYR A 20 -11.77 -0.32 5.86
C TYR A 20 -11.53 1.16 5.58
N GLY A 21 -10.92 1.48 4.43
CA GLY A 21 -10.56 2.84 4.06
C GLY A 21 -9.24 3.29 4.70
N LYS A 22 -8.84 4.50 4.35
CA LYS A 22 -7.70 5.22 4.91
C LYS A 22 -8.16 6.02 6.13
N ILE A 23 -7.24 6.73 6.79
CA ILE A 23 -7.58 7.50 7.99
C ILE A 23 -8.66 8.56 7.71
N GLU A 24 -8.65 9.18 6.52
CA GLU A 24 -9.66 10.14 6.09
C GLU A 24 -11.07 9.55 5.95
N ASP A 25 -11.18 8.25 5.70
CA ASP A 25 -12.47 7.52 5.63
C ASP A 25 -12.95 7.07 7.02
N MET A 26 -12.02 6.98 7.98
CA MET A 26 -12.28 6.50 9.34
C MET A 26 -12.59 7.64 10.30
N ILE A 27 -12.11 8.85 10.03
CA ILE A 27 -12.34 10.00 10.93
C ILE A 27 -13.74 10.57 10.73
N MET A 28 -14.44 10.77 11.84
CA MET A 28 -15.79 11.33 11.85
C MET A 28 -15.80 12.81 12.21
N SER A 29 -14.99 13.21 13.19
CA SER A 29 -14.81 14.60 13.61
C SER A 29 -13.53 14.78 14.40
N MET A 30 -13.08 16.01 14.54
CA MET A 30 -11.88 16.35 15.31
C MET A 30 -12.00 17.70 16.02
N GLU A 31 -11.19 17.86 17.06
CA GLU A 31 -10.85 19.13 17.68
C GLU A 31 -9.41 19.49 17.25
N VAL A 32 -9.23 20.71 16.81
CA VAL A 32 -7.93 21.21 16.34
C VAL A 32 -7.64 22.53 17.02
N VAL A 33 -6.43 22.67 17.55
CA VAL A 33 -5.90 23.94 18.05
C VAL A 33 -5.08 24.61 16.97
N THR A 34 -5.48 25.81 16.55
CA THR A 34 -4.79 26.58 15.51
C THR A 34 -3.51 27.23 16.03
N PRO A 35 -2.61 27.75 15.18
CA PRO A 35 -1.43 28.50 15.61
C PRO A 35 -1.74 29.77 16.42
N THR A 36 -2.94 30.33 16.28
CA THR A 36 -3.42 31.49 17.07
C THR A 36 -3.98 31.12 18.42
N GLY A 37 -4.09 29.82 18.73
CA GLY A 37 -4.65 29.30 19.99
C GLY A 37 -6.16 29.09 19.97
N ASP A 38 -6.81 29.32 18.82
CA ASP A 38 -8.25 29.08 18.68
C ASP A 38 -8.55 27.58 18.63
N ILE A 39 -9.65 27.16 19.27
CA ILE A 39 -10.11 25.77 19.26
C ILE A 39 -11.22 25.63 18.23
N ILE A 40 -10.97 24.82 17.22
CA ILE A 40 -11.95 24.48 16.18
C ILE A 40 -12.47 23.05 16.44
N ASN A 41 -13.79 22.92 16.53
CA ASN A 41 -14.46 21.62 16.53
C ASN A 41 -15.16 21.44 15.19
N THR A 42 -14.81 20.36 14.46
CA THR A 42 -15.51 20.05 13.21
C THR A 42 -16.88 19.46 13.49
N LEU A 43 -17.77 19.45 12.48
CA LEU A 43 -19.10 18.87 12.66
C LEU A 43 -19.00 17.40 13.11
N PRO A 44 -19.87 16.96 14.06
CA PRO A 44 -19.75 15.63 14.69
C PRO A 44 -20.23 14.48 13.78
N VAL A 45 -20.59 14.77 12.54
CA VAL A 45 -21.09 13.81 11.55
C VAL A 45 -20.35 13.99 10.22
N PRO A 46 -19.86 12.89 9.63
CA PRO A 46 -19.27 12.94 8.29
C PRO A 46 -20.35 13.12 7.21
N ARG A 47 -19.91 13.50 6.00
CA ARG A 47 -20.76 13.60 4.79
C ARG A 47 -21.97 14.53 4.96
N HIS A 48 -21.81 15.60 5.72
CA HIS A 48 -22.81 16.66 5.82
C HIS A 48 -22.82 17.54 4.56
N ALA A 49 -23.96 18.20 4.32
CA ALA A 49 -24.12 19.11 3.18
C ALA A 49 -23.87 20.59 3.54
N SER A 50 -23.35 20.87 4.73
CA SER A 50 -23.18 22.23 5.28
C SER A 50 -21.73 22.70 5.09
N GLY A 51 -21.46 23.46 4.03
CA GLY A 51 -20.16 24.09 3.79
C GLY A 51 -19.01 23.13 3.45
N PRO A 52 -17.77 23.64 3.40
CA PRO A 52 -16.59 22.81 3.23
C PRO A 52 -16.38 21.83 4.37
N ASP A 53 -15.88 20.63 4.06
CA ASP A 53 -15.54 19.63 5.07
C ASP A 53 -14.21 19.98 5.74
N LEU A 54 -14.28 20.65 6.90
CA LEU A 54 -13.10 21.02 7.66
C LEU A 54 -12.34 19.81 8.20
N THR A 55 -13.02 18.67 8.46
CA THR A 55 -12.38 17.43 8.87
C THR A 55 -11.38 16.96 7.80
N GLN A 56 -11.80 16.98 6.55
CA GLN A 56 -10.93 16.62 5.42
C GLN A 56 -9.83 17.67 5.14
N MET A 57 -10.07 18.93 5.46
CA MET A 57 -9.08 20.00 5.31
C MET A 57 -7.90 19.83 6.30
N PHE A 58 -8.18 19.46 7.54
CA PHE A 58 -7.14 19.23 8.56
C PHE A 58 -6.45 17.88 8.40
N CYS A 59 -7.13 16.87 7.83
CA CYS A 59 -6.56 15.56 7.57
C CYS A 59 -5.51 15.65 6.45
N GLY A 60 -4.26 15.30 6.76
CA GLY A 60 -3.14 15.44 5.83
C GLY A 60 -2.47 16.81 5.82
N SER A 61 -2.78 17.68 6.79
CA SER A 61 -2.17 19.02 6.91
C SER A 61 -0.74 19.01 7.46
N GLU A 62 -0.25 17.88 7.94
CA GLU A 62 1.10 17.71 8.51
C GLU A 62 1.47 18.75 9.59
N GLY A 63 0.47 19.20 10.35
CA GLY A 63 0.65 20.19 11.40
C GLY A 63 0.70 21.65 10.94
N THR A 64 0.62 21.93 9.63
CA THR A 64 0.69 23.30 9.09
C THR A 64 -0.53 24.15 9.41
N LEU A 65 -1.69 23.53 9.66
CA LEU A 65 -2.94 24.22 9.96
C LEU A 65 -3.31 24.18 11.45
N GLY A 66 -2.69 23.31 12.24
CA GLY A 66 -2.97 23.19 13.66
C GLY A 66 -2.62 21.80 14.21
N VAL A 67 -2.86 21.62 15.50
CA VAL A 67 -2.61 20.38 16.24
C VAL A 67 -3.94 19.69 16.54
N VAL A 68 -4.08 18.44 16.06
CA VAL A 68 -5.26 17.61 16.39
C VAL A 68 -5.16 17.13 17.83
N THR A 69 -6.07 17.56 18.68
CA THR A 69 -6.10 17.26 20.13
C THR A 69 -7.12 16.19 20.49
N LYS A 70 -8.21 16.08 19.73
CA LYS A 70 -9.22 15.02 19.86
C LYS A 70 -9.68 14.55 18.50
N ALA A 71 -10.07 13.28 18.42
CA ALA A 71 -10.65 12.71 17.20
C ALA A 71 -11.75 11.71 17.57
N THR A 72 -12.87 11.77 16.85
CA THR A 72 -13.89 10.72 16.86
C THR A 72 -13.69 9.83 15.65
N MET A 73 -13.51 8.54 15.90
CA MET A 73 -13.17 7.55 14.89
C MET A 73 -14.30 6.56 14.67
N LYS A 74 -14.54 6.20 13.41
CA LYS A 74 -15.33 5.03 13.07
C LYS A 74 -14.57 3.77 13.47
N ILE A 75 -15.22 2.86 14.13
CA ILE A 75 -14.66 1.54 14.50
C ILE A 75 -15.44 0.43 13.81
N HIS A 76 -14.82 -0.72 13.70
CA HIS A 76 -15.41 -1.91 13.08
C HIS A 76 -15.41 -3.08 14.09
N PRO A 77 -16.41 -3.97 14.02
CA PRO A 77 -16.40 -5.18 14.83
C PRO A 77 -15.20 -6.07 14.44
N ILE A 78 -14.72 -6.84 15.39
CA ILE A 78 -13.70 -7.88 15.12
C ILE A 78 -14.33 -8.92 14.21
N PRO A 79 -13.71 -9.23 13.04
CA PRO A 79 -14.25 -10.23 12.13
C PRO A 79 -14.22 -11.63 12.73
N ALA A 80 -15.25 -12.44 12.47
CA ALA A 80 -15.33 -13.84 12.90
C ALA A 80 -14.26 -14.72 12.21
N ALA A 81 -13.99 -14.42 10.94
CA ALA A 81 -12.96 -15.10 10.15
C ALA A 81 -12.10 -14.10 9.37
N ARG A 82 -10.85 -14.47 9.12
CA ARG A 82 -9.95 -13.80 8.18
C ARG A 82 -9.11 -14.86 7.48
N LYS A 83 -9.16 -14.89 6.15
CA LYS A 83 -8.49 -15.89 5.32
C LYS A 83 -7.72 -15.20 4.21
N PHE A 84 -6.56 -15.77 3.85
CA PHE A 84 -5.67 -15.25 2.82
C PHE A 84 -5.39 -16.31 1.76
N HIS A 85 -5.02 -15.86 0.56
CA HIS A 85 -4.62 -16.72 -0.54
C HIS A 85 -3.59 -15.99 -1.39
N ALA A 86 -2.64 -16.71 -1.97
CA ALA A 86 -1.59 -16.14 -2.80
C ALA A 86 -1.46 -16.86 -4.13
N PHE A 87 -1.03 -16.11 -5.13
CA PHE A 87 -0.76 -16.56 -6.49
C PHE A 87 0.54 -15.99 -7.02
N LEU A 88 1.13 -16.70 -7.97
CA LEU A 88 2.23 -16.21 -8.78
C LEU A 88 1.75 -16.02 -10.21
N PHE A 89 2.16 -14.93 -10.84
CA PHE A 89 1.87 -14.58 -12.23
C PHE A 89 3.19 -14.46 -13.00
N GLU A 90 3.15 -14.66 -14.32
CA GLU A 90 4.32 -14.51 -15.18
C GLU A 90 4.95 -13.13 -15.01
N ASP A 91 4.10 -12.09 -15.00
CA ASP A 91 4.49 -10.70 -14.88
C ASP A 91 3.49 -9.85 -14.09
N MET A 92 3.86 -8.60 -13.88
CA MET A 92 3.04 -7.61 -13.19
C MET A 92 1.71 -7.35 -13.92
N HIS A 93 1.68 -7.41 -15.26
CA HIS A 93 0.46 -7.13 -16.04
C HIS A 93 -0.63 -8.17 -15.74
N GLY A 94 -0.32 -9.46 -15.84
CA GLY A 94 -1.28 -10.53 -15.53
C GLY A 94 -1.84 -10.44 -14.11
N ALA A 95 -0.97 -10.10 -13.14
CA ALA A 95 -1.37 -9.90 -11.76
C ALA A 95 -2.22 -8.62 -11.57
N MET A 96 -1.93 -7.54 -12.31
CA MET A 96 -2.72 -6.29 -12.28
C MET A 96 -4.13 -6.51 -12.83
N VAL A 97 -4.25 -7.25 -13.94
CA VAL A 97 -5.56 -7.61 -14.52
C VAL A 97 -6.39 -8.41 -13.52
N ALA A 98 -5.79 -9.41 -12.86
CA ALA A 98 -6.48 -10.19 -11.83
C ALA A 98 -6.91 -9.31 -10.64
N GLY A 99 -6.01 -8.47 -10.12
CA GLY A 99 -6.31 -7.55 -9.03
C GLY A 99 -7.42 -6.55 -9.36
N ALA A 100 -7.39 -5.95 -10.54
CA ALA A 100 -8.43 -5.05 -11.01
C ALA A 100 -9.78 -5.77 -11.14
N LYS A 101 -9.79 -7.01 -11.63
CA LYS A 101 -11.00 -7.84 -11.72
C LYS A 101 -11.56 -8.20 -10.34
N LEU A 102 -10.70 -8.47 -9.35
CA LEU A 102 -11.11 -8.66 -7.96
C LEU A 102 -11.84 -7.43 -7.41
N MET A 103 -11.30 -6.23 -7.64
CA MET A 103 -11.88 -4.98 -7.13
C MET A 103 -13.20 -4.63 -7.83
N THR A 104 -13.25 -4.77 -9.15
CA THR A 104 -14.44 -4.43 -9.95
C THR A 104 -15.58 -5.46 -9.81
N SER A 105 -15.28 -6.69 -9.37
CA SER A 105 -16.27 -7.73 -9.05
C SER A 105 -17.06 -7.47 -7.76
N ARG A 106 -16.68 -6.44 -6.98
CA ARG A 106 -17.27 -6.08 -5.67
C ARG A 106 -17.17 -7.16 -4.59
N LEU A 107 -16.17 -8.01 -4.68
CA LEU A 107 -15.89 -9.02 -3.65
C LEU A 107 -15.40 -8.41 -2.32
N GLN A 108 -14.94 -7.17 -2.33
CA GLN A 108 -14.47 -6.40 -1.15
C GLN A 108 -13.36 -7.10 -0.34
N PRO A 109 -12.22 -7.42 -0.94
CA PRO A 109 -11.10 -7.97 -0.18
C PRO A 109 -10.66 -6.97 0.91
N CYS A 110 -10.25 -7.47 2.06
CA CYS A 110 -9.72 -6.64 3.13
C CYS A 110 -8.30 -6.14 2.81
N VAL A 111 -7.58 -6.91 1.99
CA VAL A 111 -6.26 -6.55 1.48
C VAL A 111 -6.05 -7.17 0.10
N ILE A 112 -5.39 -6.42 -0.77
CA ILE A 112 -4.71 -6.93 -1.97
C ILE A 112 -3.31 -6.32 -1.97
N ARG A 113 -2.30 -7.15 -2.25
CA ARG A 113 -0.92 -6.72 -2.49
C ARG A 113 -0.35 -7.44 -3.68
N LEU A 114 0.13 -6.67 -4.64
CA LEU A 114 0.85 -7.16 -5.80
C LEU A 114 2.29 -6.65 -5.71
N TYR A 115 3.25 -7.56 -5.79
CA TYR A 115 4.67 -7.27 -5.85
C TYR A 115 5.18 -7.60 -7.25
N ASP A 116 5.92 -6.67 -7.87
CA ASP A 116 6.50 -6.91 -9.18
C ASP A 116 7.54 -8.04 -9.14
N ASN A 117 7.97 -8.51 -10.32
CA ASN A 117 8.95 -9.59 -10.42
C ASN A 117 10.26 -9.26 -9.71
N ALA A 118 10.70 -7.99 -9.74
CA ALA A 118 11.95 -7.57 -9.11
C ALA A 118 11.85 -7.56 -7.58
N GLU A 119 10.75 -7.04 -7.03
CA GLU A 119 10.51 -7.07 -5.59
C GLU A 119 10.27 -8.50 -5.09
N THR A 120 9.53 -9.30 -5.85
CA THR A 120 9.35 -10.72 -5.54
C THR A 120 10.69 -11.43 -5.45
N ALA A 121 11.58 -11.23 -6.42
CA ALA A 121 12.90 -11.84 -6.42
C ALA A 121 13.80 -11.38 -5.27
N LYS A 122 13.80 -10.07 -4.97
CA LYS A 122 14.69 -9.51 -3.92
C LYS A 122 14.16 -9.72 -2.51
N LEU A 123 12.84 -9.66 -2.30
CA LEU A 123 12.27 -9.59 -0.97
C LEU A 123 11.33 -10.76 -0.65
N ILE A 124 10.31 -11.01 -1.48
CA ILE A 124 9.27 -12.00 -1.17
C ILE A 124 9.86 -13.41 -1.11
N LYS A 125 10.69 -13.76 -2.08
CA LYS A 125 11.40 -15.07 -2.10
C LYS A 125 12.19 -15.30 -0.83
N ARG A 126 12.91 -14.29 -0.38
CA ARG A 126 13.74 -14.37 0.83
C ARG A 126 12.93 -14.58 2.12
N VAL A 127 11.78 -13.95 2.23
CA VAL A 127 10.94 -13.99 3.44
C VAL A 127 10.01 -15.19 3.45
N LEU A 128 9.45 -15.56 2.28
CA LEU A 128 8.43 -16.61 2.16
C LEU A 128 8.97 -17.93 1.58
N GLY A 129 10.21 -17.96 1.09
CA GLY A 129 10.80 -19.17 0.54
C GLY A 129 10.25 -19.57 -0.84
N ILE A 130 9.70 -18.64 -1.60
CA ILE A 130 9.20 -18.91 -2.97
C ILE A 130 10.40 -19.07 -3.90
N GLU A 131 10.47 -20.16 -4.65
CA GLU A 131 11.61 -20.44 -5.55
C GLU A 131 11.40 -19.89 -6.97
N ARG A 132 10.18 -20.01 -7.49
CA ARG A 132 9.83 -19.59 -8.84
C ARG A 132 9.87 -18.06 -9.00
N ASN A 133 10.25 -17.60 -10.17
CA ASN A 133 10.18 -16.19 -10.53
C ASN A 133 8.78 -15.81 -11.01
N GLY A 134 8.37 -14.59 -10.75
CA GLY A 134 7.06 -14.06 -11.14
C GLY A 134 6.66 -12.83 -10.33
N ALA A 135 5.51 -12.29 -10.64
CA ALA A 135 4.85 -11.27 -9.82
C ALA A 135 3.99 -11.97 -8.77
N TYR A 136 4.18 -11.63 -7.49
CA TYR A 136 3.46 -12.22 -6.37
C TYR A 136 2.24 -11.40 -6.01
N LEU A 137 1.06 -12.02 -6.04
CA LEU A 137 -0.19 -11.41 -5.61
C LEU A 137 -0.73 -12.15 -4.39
N VAL A 138 -1.06 -11.42 -3.34
CA VAL A 138 -1.77 -11.91 -2.17
C VAL A 138 -3.02 -11.08 -1.93
N PHE A 139 -4.11 -11.74 -1.57
CA PHE A 139 -5.33 -11.09 -1.14
C PHE A 139 -5.93 -11.79 0.08
N GLY A 140 -6.80 -11.09 0.78
CA GLY A 140 -7.51 -11.64 1.91
C GLY A 140 -8.91 -11.09 2.03
N PHE A 141 -9.76 -11.87 2.70
CA PHE A 141 -11.12 -11.48 3.07
C PHE A 141 -11.31 -11.66 4.57
N ASP A 142 -12.14 -10.81 5.16
CA ASP A 142 -12.51 -10.93 6.57
C ASP A 142 -13.97 -10.54 6.80
N GLY A 143 -14.59 -11.12 7.82
CA GLY A 143 -15.98 -10.91 8.18
C GLY A 143 -16.65 -12.16 8.70
N GLU A 144 -17.90 -12.36 8.32
CA GLU A 144 -18.67 -13.57 8.60
C GLU A 144 -18.10 -14.75 7.80
N GLU A 145 -17.90 -15.89 8.43
CA GLU A 145 -17.14 -17.01 7.86
C GLU A 145 -17.70 -17.51 6.52
N ALA A 146 -19.01 -17.73 6.43
CA ALA A 146 -19.66 -18.21 5.21
C ALA A 146 -19.51 -17.21 4.04
N ILE A 147 -19.52 -15.91 4.34
CA ILE A 147 -19.30 -14.85 3.33
C ILE A 147 -17.84 -14.86 2.88
N VAL A 148 -16.90 -14.95 3.83
CA VAL A 148 -15.48 -15.03 3.55
C VAL A 148 -15.14 -16.22 2.65
N ASP A 149 -15.74 -17.40 2.91
CA ASP A 149 -15.53 -18.61 2.10
C ASP A 149 -16.03 -18.43 0.67
N LEU A 150 -17.22 -17.85 0.49
CA LEU A 150 -17.77 -17.57 -0.83
C LEU A 150 -16.92 -16.58 -1.61
N GLN A 151 -16.50 -15.48 -0.95
CA GLN A 151 -15.65 -14.45 -1.56
C GLN A 151 -14.30 -15.03 -1.95
N MET A 152 -13.67 -15.82 -1.07
CA MET A 152 -12.40 -16.50 -1.32
C MET A 152 -12.50 -17.43 -2.52
N LYS A 153 -13.53 -18.27 -2.58
CA LYS A 153 -13.75 -19.16 -3.72
C LYS A 153 -13.83 -18.39 -5.04
N LYS A 154 -14.60 -17.30 -5.08
CA LYS A 154 -14.74 -16.47 -6.28
C LYS A 154 -13.46 -15.75 -6.67
N ALA A 155 -12.69 -15.27 -5.69
CA ALA A 155 -11.42 -14.63 -5.93
C ALA A 155 -10.38 -15.60 -6.51
N VAL A 156 -10.33 -16.82 -5.98
CA VAL A 156 -9.48 -17.89 -6.51
C VAL A 156 -9.83 -18.25 -7.96
N GLU A 157 -11.13 -18.34 -8.30
CA GLU A 157 -11.59 -18.58 -9.67
C GLU A 157 -11.07 -17.47 -10.61
N ILE A 158 -11.14 -16.20 -10.19
CA ILE A 158 -10.65 -15.05 -10.98
C ILE A 158 -9.13 -15.12 -11.20
N CYS A 159 -8.37 -15.37 -10.15
CA CYS A 159 -6.90 -15.39 -10.26
C CYS A 159 -6.39 -16.56 -11.12
N LYS A 160 -7.06 -17.71 -11.08
CA LYS A 160 -6.70 -18.88 -11.89
C LYS A 160 -6.79 -18.66 -13.41
N GLU A 161 -7.47 -17.62 -13.87
CA GLU A 161 -7.56 -17.33 -15.31
C GLU A 161 -6.20 -16.93 -15.92
N THR A 162 -5.33 -16.27 -15.14
CA THR A 162 -4.06 -15.73 -15.62
C THR A 162 -2.84 -16.11 -14.78
N ALA A 163 -3.04 -16.69 -13.61
CA ALA A 163 -1.93 -17.10 -12.74
C ALA A 163 -1.16 -18.30 -13.32
N ILE A 164 0.15 -18.30 -13.12
CA ILE A 164 1.03 -19.43 -13.49
C ILE A 164 1.18 -20.46 -12.37
N GLU A 165 0.85 -20.07 -11.12
CA GLU A 165 0.91 -20.97 -9.97
C GLU A 165 -0.06 -20.52 -8.88
N ASP A 166 -0.83 -21.45 -8.34
CA ASP A 166 -1.65 -21.28 -7.15
C ASP A 166 -0.80 -21.65 -5.93
N LEU A 167 -0.37 -20.65 -5.18
CA LEU A 167 0.47 -20.82 -3.99
C LEU A 167 -0.35 -21.18 -2.73
N GLY A 168 -1.66 -21.11 -2.82
CA GLY A 168 -2.58 -21.56 -1.77
C GLY A 168 -2.76 -20.61 -0.59
N THR A 169 -3.52 -21.11 0.36
CA THR A 169 -3.86 -20.38 1.61
C THR A 169 -2.68 -20.28 2.57
N ASP A 170 -1.84 -21.29 2.65
CA ASP A 170 -0.69 -21.31 3.56
C ASP A 170 0.31 -20.21 3.23
N MET A 171 0.58 -20.00 1.94
CA MET A 171 1.45 -18.92 1.49
C MET A 171 0.82 -17.53 1.71
N GLY A 172 -0.49 -17.42 1.52
CA GLY A 172 -1.23 -16.21 1.85
C GLY A 172 -1.18 -15.89 3.35
N GLN A 173 -1.37 -16.89 4.21
CA GLN A 173 -1.25 -16.74 5.66
C GLN A 173 0.18 -16.42 6.09
N ALA A 174 1.17 -17.09 5.52
CA ALA A 174 2.58 -16.81 5.80
C ALA A 174 2.94 -15.35 5.47
N TRP A 175 2.41 -14.79 4.36
CA TRP A 175 2.57 -13.38 4.06
C TRP A 175 1.99 -12.50 5.17
N TRP A 176 0.79 -12.78 5.65
CA TRP A 176 0.16 -12.02 6.74
C TRP A 176 0.97 -12.07 8.03
N ASP A 177 1.45 -13.24 8.41
CA ASP A 177 2.21 -13.45 9.64
C ASP A 177 3.59 -12.78 9.58
N HIS A 178 4.18 -12.70 8.38
CA HIS A 178 5.49 -12.13 8.15
C HIS A 178 5.45 -10.69 7.62
N ARG A 179 4.28 -10.07 7.44
CA ARG A 179 4.13 -8.75 6.79
C ARG A 179 4.98 -7.62 7.39
N TYR A 180 5.33 -7.70 8.65
CA TYR A 180 6.23 -6.74 9.30
C TYR A 180 7.71 -7.11 9.12
N LYS A 181 8.04 -8.35 8.83
CA LYS A 181 9.41 -8.79 8.57
C LYS A 181 9.99 -8.27 7.25
N PHE A 182 9.13 -7.88 6.32
CA PHE A 182 9.57 -7.21 5.09
C PHE A 182 10.23 -5.86 5.36
N PHE A 183 9.94 -5.25 6.51
CA PHE A 183 10.42 -3.94 6.89
C PHE A 183 11.30 -3.97 8.14
N TYR A 184 11.24 -5.02 8.96
CA TYR A 184 11.96 -5.07 10.23
C TYR A 184 12.38 -6.51 10.62
N PRO A 185 13.65 -6.74 11.04
CA PRO A 185 14.78 -5.83 10.89
C PRO A 185 14.94 -5.48 9.42
N PRO A 186 15.43 -4.26 9.10
CA PRO A 186 15.31 -3.76 7.73
C PRO A 186 16.18 -4.58 6.79
N TYR A 187 15.61 -5.63 6.20
CA TYR A 187 16.28 -6.38 5.14
C TYR A 187 16.66 -5.49 3.95
N MET A 188 16.04 -4.30 3.87
CA MET A 188 16.30 -3.30 2.83
C MET A 188 17.31 -2.24 3.27
N PHE A 189 17.67 -2.16 4.56
CA PHE A 189 18.57 -1.16 5.11
C PHE A 189 19.92 -1.74 5.53
N GLN A 190 20.35 -2.80 4.88
CA GLN A 190 21.71 -3.27 5.12
C GLN A 190 22.68 -2.26 4.52
N LEU A 191 23.28 -1.44 5.37
CA LEU A 191 24.38 -0.57 4.93
C LEU A 191 25.44 -1.40 4.18
N PRO A 192 25.95 -0.93 3.05
CA PRO A 192 25.90 0.46 2.58
C PRO A 192 24.72 0.80 1.64
N GLN A 193 23.71 -0.05 1.47
CA GLN A 193 22.62 0.20 0.54
C GLN A 193 21.91 1.53 0.81
N ALA A 194 21.64 2.27 -0.25
CA ALA A 194 20.76 3.42 -0.22
C ALA A 194 19.43 3.07 -0.94
N PHE A 195 18.32 3.60 -0.46
CA PHE A 195 17.03 3.39 -1.09
C PHE A 195 16.15 4.63 -0.99
N GLY A 196 15.21 4.74 -1.92
CA GLY A 196 14.20 5.78 -1.94
C GLY A 196 12.81 5.22 -2.24
N THR A 197 11.78 5.96 -1.85
CA THR A 197 10.39 5.60 -2.06
C THR A 197 9.62 6.74 -2.71
N LEU A 198 8.72 6.39 -3.60
CA LEU A 198 7.77 7.29 -4.26
C LEU A 198 6.40 6.64 -4.24
N ASP A 199 5.42 7.35 -3.70
CA ASP A 199 4.04 6.88 -3.65
C ASP A 199 3.21 7.60 -4.70
N THR A 200 2.47 6.87 -5.50
CA THR A 200 1.56 7.46 -6.46
C THR A 200 0.28 6.64 -6.57
N VAL A 201 -0.80 7.29 -6.95
CA VAL A 201 -2.12 6.67 -7.15
C VAL A 201 -2.57 6.96 -8.58
N ALA A 202 -3.06 5.92 -9.25
CA ALA A 202 -3.64 6.11 -10.59
C ALA A 202 -4.82 5.14 -10.83
N THR A 203 -5.63 5.47 -11.82
CA THR A 203 -6.70 4.59 -12.29
C THR A 203 -6.12 3.32 -12.92
N PHE A 204 -6.91 2.24 -12.98
CA PHE A 204 -6.48 1.02 -13.67
C PHE A 204 -6.06 1.25 -15.12
N ALA A 205 -6.64 2.24 -15.80
CA ALA A 205 -6.25 2.60 -17.16
C ALA A 205 -4.82 3.19 -17.27
N ASN A 206 -4.29 3.76 -16.19
CA ASN A 206 -3.04 4.51 -16.21
C ASN A 206 -1.94 3.94 -15.32
N ILE A 207 -2.27 3.13 -14.32
CA ILE A 207 -1.30 2.70 -13.30
C ILE A 207 -0.11 1.92 -13.88
N GLU A 208 -0.35 1.11 -14.88
CA GLU A 208 0.74 0.37 -15.56
C GLU A 208 1.66 1.32 -16.36
N ASN A 209 1.08 2.32 -17.02
CA ASN A 209 1.88 3.33 -17.74
C ASN A 209 2.77 4.12 -16.77
N VAL A 210 2.24 4.46 -15.59
CA VAL A 210 3.02 5.12 -14.53
C VAL A 210 4.16 4.20 -14.06
N TYR A 211 3.85 2.95 -13.75
CA TYR A 211 4.86 1.97 -13.32
C TYR A 211 5.99 1.80 -14.35
N TRP A 212 5.63 1.56 -15.62
CA TRP A 212 6.63 1.36 -16.67
C TRP A 212 7.41 2.63 -16.99
N GLY A 213 6.75 3.81 -16.96
CA GLY A 213 7.40 5.10 -17.13
C GLY A 213 8.50 5.31 -16.08
N MET A 214 8.18 5.16 -14.80
CA MET A 214 9.13 5.29 -13.68
C MET A 214 10.25 4.25 -13.78
N LYS A 215 9.90 3.00 -13.99
CA LYS A 215 10.88 1.89 -14.07
C LYS A 215 11.88 2.07 -15.22
N ASN A 216 11.39 2.45 -16.40
CA ASN A 216 12.24 2.66 -17.56
C ASN A 216 13.13 3.89 -17.39
N ALA A 217 12.60 4.98 -16.86
CA ALA A 217 13.38 6.19 -16.59
C ALA A 217 14.52 5.91 -15.59
N VAL A 218 14.25 5.19 -14.49
CA VAL A 218 15.29 4.78 -13.54
C VAL A 218 16.33 3.90 -14.25
N LYS A 219 15.91 2.90 -15.03
CA LYS A 219 16.81 1.99 -15.72
C LYS A 219 17.73 2.68 -16.73
N GLU A 220 17.18 3.66 -17.46
CA GLU A 220 17.92 4.38 -18.51
C GLU A 220 18.92 5.37 -17.93
N GLN A 221 18.49 6.13 -16.92
CA GLN A 221 19.31 7.23 -16.36
C GLN A 221 20.19 6.80 -15.19
N PHE A 222 19.81 5.76 -14.46
CA PHE A 222 20.48 5.27 -13.27
C PHE A 222 20.62 3.74 -13.28
N PRO A 223 21.43 3.18 -14.19
CA PRO A 223 21.55 1.73 -14.37
C PRO A 223 22.09 0.99 -13.11
N GLN A 224 22.71 1.72 -12.17
CA GLN A 224 23.15 1.20 -10.88
C GLN A 224 22.00 1.07 -9.86
N ALA A 225 20.85 1.65 -10.12
CA ALA A 225 19.68 1.55 -9.26
C ALA A 225 18.73 0.43 -9.73
N THR A 226 18.26 -0.39 -8.82
CA THR A 226 17.21 -1.37 -9.08
C THR A 226 15.86 -0.77 -8.71
N PHE A 227 14.96 -0.64 -9.68
CA PHE A 227 13.57 -0.28 -9.42
C PHE A 227 12.78 -1.51 -9.01
N ILE A 228 12.03 -1.41 -7.92
CA ILE A 228 11.06 -2.39 -7.44
C ILE A 228 9.75 -1.68 -7.12
N GLY A 229 8.64 -2.37 -7.25
CA GLY A 229 7.34 -1.77 -7.00
C GLY A 229 6.31 -2.78 -6.50
N HIS A 230 5.55 -2.33 -5.51
CA HIS A 230 4.36 -3.07 -5.13
C HIS A 230 3.11 -2.19 -5.20
N PHE A 231 1.99 -2.83 -5.46
CA PHE A 231 0.70 -2.16 -5.53
C PHE A 231 -0.12 -2.54 -4.30
N SER A 232 -0.60 -1.51 -3.62
CA SER A 232 -1.37 -1.63 -2.38
C SER A 232 -2.51 -0.61 -2.36
N HIS A 233 -3.37 -0.67 -1.34
CA HIS A 233 -4.47 0.28 -1.22
C HIS A 233 -5.30 0.32 -2.51
N TRP A 234 -5.93 -0.79 -2.81
CA TRP A 234 -6.75 -0.96 -4.00
C TRP A 234 -8.14 -0.36 -3.80
N TYR A 235 -8.62 0.28 -4.85
CA TYR A 235 -9.94 0.90 -4.96
C TYR A 235 -10.69 0.25 -6.12
N ASP A 236 -11.98 0.52 -6.26
CA ASP A 236 -12.79 0.05 -7.39
C ASP A 236 -12.43 0.71 -8.73
N TRP A 237 -11.63 1.78 -8.69
CA TRP A 237 -11.20 2.56 -9.86
C TRP A 237 -9.68 2.52 -10.13
N GLY A 238 -8.87 2.04 -9.21
CA GLY A 238 -7.40 2.06 -9.35
C GLY A 238 -6.70 1.57 -8.10
N CYS A 239 -5.38 1.77 -8.04
CA CYS A 239 -4.58 1.40 -6.88
C CYS A 239 -3.38 2.33 -6.68
N MET A 240 -2.74 2.21 -5.52
CA MET A 240 -1.51 2.90 -5.20
C MET A 240 -0.30 2.05 -5.61
N LEU A 241 0.61 2.66 -6.33
CA LEU A 241 1.97 2.14 -6.56
C LEU A 241 2.90 2.69 -5.48
N TYR A 242 3.53 1.81 -4.73
CA TYR A 242 4.65 2.11 -3.86
C TYR A 242 5.94 1.76 -4.61
N ALA A 243 6.49 2.73 -5.31
CA ALA A 243 7.70 2.58 -6.08
C ALA A 243 8.92 2.79 -5.18
N ARG A 244 9.93 1.95 -5.35
CA ARG A 244 11.19 2.04 -4.63
C ARG A 244 12.35 1.85 -5.57
N PHE A 245 13.46 2.50 -5.29
CA PHE A 245 14.73 2.22 -5.93
C PHE A 245 15.79 1.88 -4.89
N ILE A 246 16.63 0.94 -5.22
CA ILE A 246 17.69 0.42 -4.36
C ILE A 246 19.01 0.56 -5.09
N ILE A 247 19.99 1.18 -4.44
CA ILE A 247 21.37 1.28 -4.89
C ILE A 247 22.20 0.38 -3.97
N ASP A 248 22.60 -0.80 -4.49
CA ASP A 248 23.31 -1.79 -3.67
C ASP A 248 24.72 -1.29 -3.29
N GLU A 249 25.37 -0.55 -4.18
CA GLU A 249 26.69 0.03 -3.95
C GLU A 249 26.66 1.56 -4.18
N PRO A 250 26.14 2.34 -3.21
CA PRO A 250 26.12 3.79 -3.34
C PRO A 250 27.53 4.37 -3.26
N PRO A 251 27.76 5.63 -3.71
CA PRO A 251 28.99 6.36 -3.48
C PRO A 251 29.40 6.32 -2.01
N LYS A 252 30.71 6.20 -1.75
CA LYS A 252 31.24 6.15 -0.37
C LYS A 252 31.12 7.48 0.35
N ASP A 253 31.21 8.58 -0.39
CA ASP A 253 30.99 9.91 0.14
C ASP A 253 29.49 10.14 0.36
N PRO A 254 29.07 10.48 1.61
CA PRO A 254 27.65 10.68 1.90
C PRO A 254 26.99 11.79 1.10
N SER A 255 27.72 12.85 0.74
CA SER A 255 27.17 13.96 -0.05
C SER A 255 26.91 13.55 -1.50
N GLU A 256 27.78 12.74 -2.08
CA GLU A 256 27.58 12.16 -3.42
C GLU A 256 26.43 11.15 -3.43
N ALA A 257 26.30 10.32 -2.38
CA ALA A 257 25.20 9.38 -2.24
C ALA A 257 23.85 10.11 -2.13
N ILE A 258 23.76 11.17 -1.34
CA ILE A 258 22.57 12.02 -1.22
C ILE A 258 22.27 12.71 -2.54
N ALA A 259 23.28 13.26 -3.23
CA ALA A 259 23.10 13.91 -4.52
C ALA A 259 22.60 12.94 -5.60
N LEU A 260 23.09 11.69 -5.62
CA LEU A 260 22.62 10.64 -6.50
C LEU A 260 21.15 10.28 -6.20
N TYR A 261 20.83 10.11 -4.93
CA TYR A 261 19.48 9.83 -4.45
C TYR A 261 18.49 10.93 -4.88
N ASN A 262 18.83 12.20 -4.65
CA ASN A 262 17.98 13.32 -5.00
C ASN A 262 17.74 13.40 -6.52
N ARG A 263 18.75 13.15 -7.35
CA ARG A 263 18.57 13.13 -8.81
C ARG A 263 17.60 12.06 -9.28
N ILE A 264 17.59 10.87 -8.62
CA ILE A 264 16.60 9.83 -8.94
C ILE A 264 15.19 10.26 -8.47
N TRP A 265 15.14 10.96 -7.34
CA TRP A 265 13.90 11.49 -6.80
C TRP A 265 13.30 12.62 -7.66
N ASP A 266 14.15 13.51 -8.16
CA ASP A 266 13.74 14.69 -8.95
C ASP A 266 13.33 14.35 -10.39
N MET A 267 13.64 13.16 -10.88
CA MET A 267 13.30 12.68 -12.22
C MET A 267 11.81 12.34 -12.37
#